data_23d3da40338620d171dbfb5a775e93fd
#
_entry.id   23d3da40338620d171dbfb5a775e93fd
#
_cell.length_a   1.000
_cell.length_b   1.000
_cell.length_c   1.000
_cell.angle_alpha   90.00
_cell.angle_beta   90.00
_cell.angle_gamma   90.00
#
_symmetry.space_group_name_H-M   'P 1'
#
loop_
_entity.id
_entity.type
_entity.pdbx_description
1 polymer ?
#
loop_
_entity_poly.entity_id
_entity_poly.type
_entity_poly.pdbx_seq_one_letter_code
_entity_poly.pdbx_strand_id
1 'polypeptide(L)'
;MMDLKGKSFLKLLDFTPEEIVSLLELAANLKAKKKAGIPHRLCSGKNIALLFEKTSTRTRCAFEVAAYDLGMHCTYLDPQSSQMGKKESIADTARVLGRMYDGIEYRGYGQELVETLAKYAGVPVWNGLTNEFHPTQILADFLTIREHFGSLKGKKLVFLGDARFNMGNSLMVGCAKMGMHFVACAPEQYFPDPELRKICQDIAAQTGATLEFLTDPIAAAKNADVIYTDVWVSMGESERVWEKRIEDLLPYRVTETLMHNAGPQCRFMHCLPAFHDLGTGIGQQMREKFGLTCMEVTDSVFESPQSIVFDEAENRMHTIKAVMAATLV
;
A
#
# COMPACT_ATOMS: atom_id res chain seq x y z
N MET A 1 12.83 7.44 -19.94
CA MET A 1 11.82 6.59 -19.27
C MET A 1 12.27 5.17 -19.48
N MET A 2 12.34 4.35 -18.43
CA MET A 2 12.67 2.92 -18.58
C MET A 2 11.53 2.21 -19.32
N ASP A 3 11.88 1.21 -20.13
CA ASP A 3 10.89 0.41 -20.85
C ASP A 3 10.29 -0.64 -19.88
N LEU A 4 9.08 -0.37 -19.41
CA LEU A 4 8.30 -1.27 -18.56
C LEU A 4 7.11 -1.89 -19.30
N LYS A 5 7.00 -1.66 -20.62
CA LYS A 5 5.89 -2.12 -21.43
C LYS A 5 5.73 -3.65 -21.33
N GLY A 6 4.51 -4.08 -21.05
CA GLY A 6 4.17 -5.48 -20.86
C GLY A 6 4.51 -6.05 -19.48
N LYS A 7 5.26 -5.33 -18.63
CA LYS A 7 5.65 -5.80 -17.30
C LYS A 7 4.45 -5.72 -16.34
N SER A 8 4.17 -6.79 -15.61
CA SER A 8 3.20 -6.79 -14.53
C SER A 8 3.76 -6.10 -13.28
N PHE A 9 2.87 -5.52 -12.46
CA PHE A 9 3.23 -4.82 -11.22
C PHE A 9 2.66 -5.57 -10.01
N LEU A 10 3.37 -6.62 -9.55
CA LEU A 10 2.86 -7.55 -8.55
C LEU A 10 3.41 -7.29 -7.15
N LYS A 11 4.69 -6.96 -7.04
CA LYS A 11 5.41 -6.61 -5.80
C LYS A 11 6.65 -5.79 -6.13
N LEU A 12 7.11 -4.94 -5.22
CA LEU A 12 8.29 -4.11 -5.44
C LEU A 12 9.61 -4.90 -5.51
N LEU A 13 9.62 -6.15 -5.06
CA LEU A 13 10.76 -7.06 -5.25
C LEU A 13 11.11 -7.25 -6.73
N ASP A 14 10.12 -7.20 -7.63
CA ASP A 14 10.27 -7.43 -9.06
C ASP A 14 10.84 -6.22 -9.81
N PHE A 15 11.07 -5.09 -9.11
CA PHE A 15 11.52 -3.83 -9.69
C PHE A 15 12.88 -3.41 -9.14
N THR A 16 13.69 -2.78 -10.01
CA THR A 16 14.93 -2.15 -9.58
C THR A 16 14.65 -0.81 -8.89
N PRO A 17 15.58 -0.28 -8.08
CA PRO A 17 15.45 1.08 -7.52
C PRO A 17 15.19 2.14 -8.59
N GLU A 18 15.87 2.05 -9.73
CA GLU A 18 15.74 3.00 -10.85
C GLU A 18 14.37 2.92 -11.52
N GLU A 19 13.80 1.71 -11.67
CA GLU A 19 12.43 1.52 -12.17
C GLU A 19 11.41 2.15 -11.22
N ILE A 20 11.59 1.99 -9.90
CA ILE A 20 10.72 2.62 -8.89
C ILE A 20 10.82 4.14 -8.97
N VAL A 21 12.03 4.70 -9.04
CA VAL A 21 12.24 6.15 -9.20
C VAL A 21 11.56 6.67 -10.46
N SER A 22 11.72 5.97 -11.59
CA SER A 22 11.09 6.36 -12.87
C SER A 22 9.56 6.38 -12.77
N LEU A 23 8.94 5.42 -12.06
CA LEU A 23 7.50 5.43 -11.80
C LEU A 23 7.07 6.61 -10.92
N LEU A 24 7.84 6.95 -9.89
CA LEU A 24 7.57 8.09 -9.02
C LEU A 24 7.70 9.44 -9.75
N GLU A 25 8.68 9.57 -10.65
CA GLU A 25 8.85 10.77 -11.50
C GLU A 25 7.69 10.92 -12.48
N LEU A 26 7.28 9.83 -13.12
CA LEU A 26 6.12 9.83 -14.01
C LEU A 26 4.85 10.19 -13.24
N ALA A 27 4.65 9.64 -12.02
CA ALA A 27 3.51 9.96 -11.18
C ALA A 27 3.46 11.45 -10.81
N ALA A 28 4.59 12.03 -10.41
CA ALA A 28 4.69 13.45 -10.09
C ALA A 28 4.37 14.33 -11.32
N ASN A 29 4.87 13.96 -12.50
CA ASN A 29 4.57 14.67 -13.76
C ASN A 29 3.07 14.60 -14.09
N LEU A 30 2.45 13.41 -14.00
CA LEU A 30 1.02 13.23 -14.28
C LEU A 30 0.14 13.93 -13.23
N LYS A 31 0.57 13.97 -11.95
CA LYS A 31 -0.07 14.77 -10.89
C LYS A 31 -0.05 16.26 -11.23
N ALA A 32 1.10 16.78 -11.63
CA ALA A 32 1.24 18.18 -12.02
C ALA A 32 0.36 18.53 -13.22
N LYS A 33 0.32 17.70 -14.26
CA LYS A 33 -0.57 17.88 -15.42
C LYS A 33 -2.04 17.90 -15.01
N LYS A 34 -2.49 16.97 -14.15
CA LYS A 34 -3.88 16.95 -13.66
C LYS A 34 -4.22 18.22 -12.90
N LYS A 35 -3.35 18.68 -11.98
CA LYS A 35 -3.56 19.92 -11.22
C LYS A 35 -3.59 21.18 -12.12
N ALA A 36 -2.84 21.17 -13.22
CA ALA A 36 -2.84 22.23 -14.21
C ALA A 36 -3.97 22.13 -15.27
N GLY A 37 -4.85 21.13 -15.18
CA GLY A 37 -5.91 20.90 -16.17
C GLY A 37 -5.41 20.46 -17.55
N ILE A 38 -4.16 20.00 -17.66
CA ILE A 38 -3.55 19.57 -18.92
C ILE A 38 -3.95 18.13 -19.23
N PRO A 39 -4.65 17.86 -20.36
CA PRO A 39 -5.02 16.50 -20.76
C PRO A 39 -3.78 15.61 -20.96
N HIS A 40 -3.88 14.35 -20.50
CA HIS A 40 -2.77 13.41 -20.60
C HIS A 40 -3.27 11.98 -20.92
N ARG A 41 -4.05 11.85 -21.99
CA ARG A 41 -4.69 10.61 -22.46
C ARG A 41 -3.69 9.67 -23.15
N LEU A 42 -2.68 9.21 -22.41
CA LEU A 42 -1.57 8.40 -22.93
C LEU A 42 -2.00 7.00 -23.42
N CYS A 43 -3.11 6.48 -22.91
CA CYS A 43 -3.61 5.12 -23.18
C CYS A 43 -5.00 5.15 -23.86
N SER A 44 -5.25 6.13 -24.72
CA SER A 44 -6.56 6.30 -25.38
C SER A 44 -6.99 5.02 -26.12
N GLY A 45 -8.25 4.61 -25.90
CA GLY A 45 -8.88 3.47 -26.55
C GLY A 45 -8.57 2.11 -25.90
N LYS A 46 -7.71 2.06 -24.87
CA LYS A 46 -7.46 0.83 -24.10
C LYS A 46 -8.57 0.54 -23.11
N ASN A 47 -8.75 -0.76 -22.81
CA ASN A 47 -9.73 -1.25 -21.86
C ASN A 47 -9.05 -2.05 -20.78
N ILE A 48 -9.44 -1.87 -19.51
CA ILE A 48 -8.89 -2.62 -18.38
C ILE A 48 -10.00 -3.30 -17.57
N ALA A 49 -9.69 -4.46 -17.00
CA ALA A 49 -10.54 -5.13 -16.03
C ALA A 49 -10.07 -4.81 -14.61
N LEU A 50 -11.02 -4.51 -13.73
CA LEU A 50 -10.79 -4.34 -12.29
C LEU A 50 -11.43 -5.52 -11.58
N LEU A 51 -10.61 -6.50 -11.19
CA LEU A 51 -11.05 -7.78 -10.64
C LEU A 51 -10.88 -7.79 -9.12
N PHE A 52 -11.99 -7.71 -8.40
CA PHE A 52 -12.03 -7.61 -6.95
C PHE A 52 -12.58 -8.89 -6.30
N GLU A 53 -11.84 -9.48 -5.38
CA GLU A 53 -12.32 -10.48 -4.41
C GLU A 53 -12.50 -9.86 -3.02
N LYS A 54 -11.78 -8.77 -2.72
CA LYS A 54 -11.96 -7.92 -1.54
C LYS A 54 -12.44 -6.55 -1.96
N THR A 55 -13.54 -6.07 -1.40
CA THR A 55 -14.06 -4.72 -1.68
C THR A 55 -13.08 -3.63 -1.26
N SER A 56 -13.08 -2.52 -1.98
CA SER A 56 -12.30 -1.33 -1.63
C SER A 56 -12.82 -0.11 -2.38
N THR A 57 -13.21 0.91 -1.64
CA THR A 57 -13.59 2.22 -2.22
C THR A 57 -12.38 2.90 -2.84
N ARG A 58 -11.29 3.05 -2.08
CA ARG A 58 -10.10 3.81 -2.51
C ARG A 58 -9.40 3.20 -3.72
N THR A 59 -9.12 1.89 -3.70
CA THR A 59 -8.45 1.23 -4.83
C THR A 59 -9.30 1.30 -6.09
N ARG A 60 -10.61 1.03 -5.99
CA ARG A 60 -11.54 1.13 -7.12
C ARG A 60 -11.55 2.55 -7.69
N CYS A 61 -11.83 3.56 -6.87
CA CYS A 61 -11.87 4.95 -7.32
C CYS A 61 -10.52 5.40 -7.92
N ALA A 62 -9.39 5.01 -7.32
CA ALA A 62 -8.07 5.37 -7.83
C ALA A 62 -7.81 4.79 -9.22
N PHE A 63 -8.13 3.51 -9.47
CA PHE A 63 -7.99 2.90 -10.78
C PHE A 63 -8.96 3.48 -11.81
N GLU A 64 -10.26 3.63 -11.46
CA GLU A 64 -11.27 4.17 -12.37
C GLU A 64 -10.93 5.60 -12.82
N VAL A 65 -10.58 6.50 -11.86
CA VAL A 65 -10.22 7.88 -12.18
C VAL A 65 -8.89 7.95 -12.94
N ALA A 66 -7.89 7.15 -12.55
CA ALA A 66 -6.62 7.09 -13.26
C ALA A 66 -6.79 6.61 -14.71
N ALA A 67 -7.61 5.60 -14.94
CA ALA A 67 -7.92 5.10 -16.28
C ALA A 67 -8.65 6.15 -17.12
N TYR A 68 -9.64 6.82 -16.55
CA TYR A 68 -10.36 7.91 -17.24
C TYR A 68 -9.40 9.03 -17.66
N ASP A 69 -8.51 9.48 -16.77
CA ASP A 69 -7.52 10.50 -17.07
C ASP A 69 -6.57 10.09 -18.21
N LEU A 70 -6.22 8.81 -18.30
CA LEU A 70 -5.40 8.22 -19.36
C LEU A 70 -6.16 7.95 -20.67
N GLY A 71 -7.48 8.12 -20.69
CA GLY A 71 -8.34 7.88 -21.85
C GLY A 71 -8.74 6.43 -22.05
N MET A 72 -8.72 5.64 -20.96
CA MET A 72 -9.13 4.23 -20.96
C MET A 72 -10.56 4.04 -20.47
N HIS A 73 -11.13 2.88 -20.78
CA HIS A 73 -12.36 2.37 -20.17
C HIS A 73 -12.07 1.27 -19.15
N CYS A 74 -12.85 1.21 -18.06
CA CYS A 74 -12.75 0.19 -17.03
C CYS A 74 -14.01 -0.66 -16.98
N THR A 75 -13.86 -1.98 -16.74
CA THR A 75 -14.93 -2.86 -16.30
C THR A 75 -14.65 -3.33 -14.89
N TYR A 76 -15.55 -3.02 -13.97
CA TYR A 76 -15.47 -3.51 -12.59
C TYR A 76 -16.15 -4.87 -12.46
N LEU A 77 -15.40 -5.85 -11.97
CA LEU A 77 -15.84 -7.22 -11.70
C LEU A 77 -15.84 -7.44 -10.19
N ASP A 78 -17.02 -7.41 -9.60
CA ASP A 78 -17.17 -7.59 -8.14
C ASP A 78 -17.11 -9.08 -7.74
N PRO A 79 -16.92 -9.38 -6.43
CA PRO A 79 -16.78 -10.76 -5.95
C PRO A 79 -18.01 -11.64 -6.19
N GLN A 80 -19.20 -11.05 -6.35
CA GLN A 80 -20.44 -11.80 -6.55
C GLN A 80 -20.67 -12.11 -8.03
N SER A 81 -20.27 -11.22 -8.92
CA SER A 81 -20.42 -11.37 -10.38
C SER A 81 -19.31 -12.19 -11.03
N SER A 82 -18.16 -12.39 -10.33
CA SER A 82 -17.03 -13.19 -10.82
C SER A 82 -17.26 -14.69 -10.59
N GLN A 83 -16.93 -15.49 -11.62
CA GLN A 83 -16.91 -16.96 -11.55
C GLN A 83 -15.52 -17.51 -11.20
N MET A 84 -14.51 -16.65 -11.10
CA MET A 84 -13.11 -17.01 -10.81
C MET A 84 -12.99 -17.77 -9.49
N GLY A 85 -12.26 -18.89 -9.53
CA GLY A 85 -12.06 -19.75 -8.36
C GLY A 85 -13.31 -20.55 -7.92
N LYS A 86 -14.47 -20.36 -8.57
CA LYS A 86 -15.74 -21.05 -8.27
C LYS A 86 -16.07 -22.09 -9.33
N LYS A 87 -16.36 -21.63 -10.55
CA LYS A 87 -16.69 -22.48 -11.70
C LYS A 87 -15.62 -22.42 -12.79
N GLU A 88 -14.70 -21.49 -12.71
CA GLU A 88 -13.63 -21.28 -13.67
C GLU A 88 -12.30 -21.19 -12.95
N SER A 89 -11.26 -21.82 -13.51
CA SER A 89 -9.91 -21.73 -12.94
C SER A 89 -9.36 -20.32 -13.10
N ILE A 90 -8.44 -19.91 -12.20
CA ILE A 90 -7.76 -18.61 -12.28
C ILE A 90 -7.02 -18.48 -13.61
N ALA A 91 -6.38 -19.56 -14.08
CA ALA A 91 -5.65 -19.57 -15.35
C ALA A 91 -6.56 -19.40 -16.56
N ASP A 92 -7.78 -19.96 -16.53
CA ASP A 92 -8.74 -19.79 -17.63
C ASP A 92 -9.37 -18.41 -17.61
N THR A 93 -9.75 -17.91 -16.44
CA THR A 93 -10.18 -16.50 -16.28
C THR A 93 -9.11 -15.53 -16.80
N ALA A 94 -7.84 -15.75 -16.47
CA ALA A 94 -6.73 -14.93 -16.95
C ALA A 94 -6.63 -14.93 -18.48
N ARG A 95 -6.72 -16.12 -19.12
CA ARG A 95 -6.68 -16.24 -20.58
C ARG A 95 -7.86 -15.54 -21.28
N VAL A 96 -9.04 -15.64 -20.70
CA VAL A 96 -10.26 -14.98 -21.24
C VAL A 96 -10.11 -13.46 -21.11
N LEU A 97 -9.82 -12.95 -19.90
CA LEU A 97 -9.70 -11.52 -19.69
C LEU A 97 -8.55 -10.91 -20.49
N GLY A 98 -7.40 -11.59 -20.59
CA GLY A 98 -6.25 -11.13 -21.37
C GLY A 98 -6.48 -11.06 -22.88
N ARG A 99 -7.56 -11.68 -23.40
CA ARG A 99 -8.00 -11.53 -24.81
C ARG A 99 -9.02 -10.42 -25.04
N MET A 100 -9.62 -9.92 -23.94
CA MET A 100 -10.64 -8.87 -23.98
C MET A 100 -10.09 -7.52 -23.57
N TYR A 101 -9.11 -7.50 -22.65
CA TYR A 101 -8.59 -6.30 -22.01
C TYR A 101 -7.09 -6.11 -22.28
N ASP A 102 -6.64 -4.87 -22.24
CA ASP A 102 -5.22 -4.50 -22.37
C ASP A 102 -4.43 -4.63 -21.07
N GLY A 103 -5.12 -4.73 -19.93
CA GLY A 103 -4.54 -4.91 -18.61
C GLY A 103 -5.57 -5.30 -17.57
N ILE A 104 -5.12 -5.92 -16.48
CA ILE A 104 -5.98 -6.45 -15.42
C ILE A 104 -5.47 -5.96 -14.07
N GLU A 105 -6.31 -5.30 -13.29
CA GLU A 105 -6.08 -5.10 -11.86
C GLU A 105 -6.70 -6.25 -11.09
N TYR A 106 -5.99 -6.70 -10.07
CA TYR A 106 -6.48 -7.70 -9.11
C TYR A 106 -6.32 -7.21 -7.68
N ARG A 107 -7.41 -7.31 -6.91
CA ARG A 107 -7.42 -7.09 -5.47
C ARG A 107 -8.11 -8.26 -4.75
N GLY A 108 -7.34 -8.99 -3.95
CA GLY A 108 -7.87 -10.20 -3.33
C GLY A 108 -7.04 -10.71 -2.15
N TYR A 109 -6.85 -12.03 -2.10
CA TYR A 109 -6.26 -12.71 -0.96
C TYR A 109 -4.81 -13.12 -1.21
N GLY A 110 -4.56 -14.21 -1.93
CA GLY A 110 -3.23 -14.80 -2.06
C GLY A 110 -2.37 -14.15 -3.15
N GLN A 111 -1.09 -13.97 -2.86
CA GLN A 111 -0.12 -13.49 -3.86
C GLN A 111 0.00 -14.46 -5.04
N GLU A 112 -0.08 -15.76 -4.79
CA GLU A 112 -0.04 -16.79 -5.84
C GLU A 112 -1.16 -16.64 -6.87
N LEU A 113 -2.32 -16.10 -6.48
CA LEU A 113 -3.45 -15.86 -7.36
C LEU A 113 -3.12 -14.78 -8.39
N VAL A 114 -2.59 -13.64 -7.94
CA VAL A 114 -2.22 -12.54 -8.84
C VAL A 114 -1.01 -12.91 -9.71
N GLU A 115 -0.08 -13.71 -9.20
CA GLU A 115 1.04 -14.26 -9.99
C GLU A 115 0.56 -15.25 -11.05
N THR A 116 -0.44 -16.08 -10.74
CA THR A 116 -1.09 -16.96 -11.71
C THR A 116 -1.84 -16.16 -12.78
N LEU A 117 -2.58 -15.11 -12.41
CA LEU A 117 -3.19 -14.20 -13.38
C LEU A 117 -2.14 -13.61 -14.31
N ALA A 118 -1.05 -13.07 -13.78
CA ALA A 118 0.03 -12.48 -14.59
C ALA A 118 0.68 -13.48 -15.54
N LYS A 119 0.86 -14.72 -15.09
CA LYS A 119 1.45 -15.80 -15.90
C LYS A 119 0.61 -16.15 -17.13
N TYR A 120 -0.71 -16.11 -17.04
CA TYR A 120 -1.60 -16.62 -18.08
C TYR A 120 -2.38 -15.56 -18.85
N ALA A 121 -2.41 -14.31 -18.39
CA ALA A 121 -3.17 -13.23 -19.02
C ALA A 121 -2.61 -12.78 -20.37
N GLY A 122 -1.28 -12.77 -20.55
CA GLY A 122 -0.63 -12.25 -21.74
C GLY A 122 -0.69 -10.71 -21.86
N VAL A 123 -1.21 -10.05 -20.85
CA VAL A 123 -1.27 -8.58 -20.68
C VAL A 123 -0.76 -8.21 -19.28
N PRO A 124 -0.36 -6.95 -19.02
CA PRO A 124 0.05 -6.53 -17.69
C PRO A 124 -1.03 -6.76 -16.63
N VAL A 125 -0.61 -7.29 -15.49
CA VAL A 125 -1.45 -7.46 -14.29
C VAL A 125 -0.91 -6.58 -13.18
N TRP A 126 -1.79 -5.85 -12.50
CA TRP A 126 -1.45 -4.92 -11.40
C TRP A 126 -2.06 -5.42 -10.09
N ASN A 127 -1.22 -5.58 -9.09
CA ASN A 127 -1.63 -5.96 -7.75
C ASN A 127 -2.19 -4.75 -6.98
N GLY A 128 -3.52 -4.67 -6.88
CA GLY A 128 -4.22 -3.68 -6.07
C GLY A 128 -4.13 -3.92 -4.57
N LEU A 129 -3.98 -5.18 -4.15
CA LEU A 129 -3.65 -5.68 -2.81
C LEU A 129 -3.77 -7.21 -2.78
N THR A 130 -2.81 -7.87 -2.14
CA THR A 130 -2.92 -9.24 -1.62
C THR A 130 -2.69 -9.26 -0.11
N ASN A 131 -2.73 -10.43 0.52
CA ASN A 131 -2.37 -10.56 1.93
C ASN A 131 -0.89 -10.28 2.17
N GLU A 132 -0.05 -10.57 1.19
CA GLU A 132 1.40 -10.50 1.28
C GLU A 132 1.97 -9.16 0.84
N PHE A 133 1.36 -8.50 -0.19
CA PHE A 133 1.89 -7.25 -0.75
C PHE A 133 0.80 -6.25 -1.18
N HIS A 134 1.16 -4.96 -1.08
CA HIS A 134 0.35 -3.84 -1.56
C HIS A 134 1.23 -2.81 -2.30
N PRO A 135 1.83 -3.16 -3.44
CA PRO A 135 2.85 -2.32 -4.08
C PRO A 135 2.34 -0.96 -4.54
N THR A 136 1.07 -0.87 -4.94
CA THR A 136 0.45 0.41 -5.35
C THR A 136 0.32 1.40 -4.20
N GLN A 137 0.17 0.92 -2.96
CA GLN A 137 0.19 1.78 -1.77
C GLN A 137 1.59 2.35 -1.55
N ILE A 138 2.62 1.51 -1.60
CA ILE A 138 3.99 1.94 -1.30
C ILE A 138 4.50 3.00 -2.29
N LEU A 139 4.12 2.91 -3.56
CA LEU A 139 4.44 4.01 -4.50
C LEU A 139 3.78 5.32 -4.09
N ALA A 140 2.54 5.29 -3.59
CA ALA A 140 1.86 6.49 -3.11
C ALA A 140 2.53 7.04 -1.84
N ASP A 141 2.90 6.15 -0.92
CA ASP A 141 3.62 6.52 0.30
C ASP A 141 4.95 7.22 -0.05
N PHE A 142 5.71 6.65 -0.97
CA PHE A 142 6.99 7.21 -1.41
C PHE A 142 6.84 8.52 -2.17
N LEU A 143 5.83 8.66 -3.01
CA LEU A 143 5.54 9.95 -3.65
C LEU A 143 5.24 11.01 -2.58
N THR A 144 4.42 10.67 -1.58
CA THR A 144 4.04 11.56 -0.48
C THR A 144 5.24 11.94 0.37
N ILE A 145 6.05 10.98 0.78
CA ILE A 145 7.30 11.24 1.54
C ILE A 145 8.21 12.16 0.73
N ARG A 146 8.38 11.91 -0.57
CA ARG A 146 9.21 12.75 -1.43
C ARG A 146 8.67 14.18 -1.59
N GLU A 147 7.37 14.36 -1.63
CA GLU A 147 6.72 15.69 -1.67
C GLU A 147 6.96 16.49 -0.38
N HIS A 148 6.95 15.83 0.79
CA HIS A 148 7.14 16.49 2.08
C HIS A 148 8.62 16.66 2.50
N PHE A 149 9.50 15.75 2.08
CA PHE A 149 10.90 15.72 2.55
C PHE A 149 11.94 15.93 1.44
N GLY A 150 11.52 16.00 0.17
CA GLY A 150 12.41 16.17 -0.99
C GLY A 150 13.12 14.90 -1.44
N SER A 151 13.39 13.94 -0.56
CA SER A 151 14.06 12.68 -0.89
C SER A 151 13.54 11.51 -0.07
N LEU A 152 13.80 10.29 -0.54
CA LEU A 152 13.54 9.04 0.20
C LEU A 152 14.79 8.56 0.93
N LYS A 153 15.94 8.63 0.25
CA LYS A 153 17.20 8.09 0.77
C LYS A 153 17.56 8.65 2.14
N GLY A 154 17.87 7.78 3.08
CA GLY A 154 18.25 8.13 4.44
C GLY A 154 17.08 8.53 5.36
N LYS A 155 15.82 8.55 4.86
CA LYS A 155 14.66 8.82 5.70
C LYS A 155 14.33 7.62 6.57
N LYS A 156 13.99 7.89 7.84
CA LYS A 156 13.57 6.85 8.80
C LYS A 156 12.06 6.71 8.82
N LEU A 157 11.56 5.55 8.42
CA LEU A 157 10.16 5.16 8.50
C LEU A 157 9.99 4.10 9.59
N VAL A 158 9.13 4.37 10.55
CA VAL A 158 8.78 3.45 11.65
C VAL A 158 7.35 2.95 11.43
N PHE A 159 7.20 1.65 11.22
CA PHE A 159 5.90 0.98 11.15
C PHE A 159 5.56 0.39 12.51
N LEU A 160 4.44 0.83 13.11
CA LEU A 160 3.94 0.31 14.37
C LEU A 160 2.70 -0.56 14.15
N GLY A 161 2.74 -1.81 14.61
CA GLY A 161 1.64 -2.76 14.49
C GLY A 161 2.05 -4.09 13.88
N ASP A 162 1.08 -4.85 13.35
CA ASP A 162 1.33 -6.17 12.76
C ASP A 162 2.04 -6.06 11.40
N ALA A 163 3.35 -6.26 11.40
CA ALA A 163 4.18 -6.14 10.21
C ALA A 163 4.30 -7.43 9.36
N ARG A 164 3.57 -8.50 9.70
CA ARG A 164 3.63 -9.79 8.99
C ARG A 164 2.91 -9.79 7.63
N PHE A 165 2.04 -8.81 7.40
CA PHE A 165 1.15 -8.76 6.24
C PHE A 165 1.59 -7.69 5.22
N ASN A 166 0.70 -7.41 4.28
CA ASN A 166 1.00 -6.63 3.07
C ASN A 166 1.67 -5.27 3.33
N MET A 167 1.22 -4.49 4.34
CA MET A 167 1.82 -3.17 4.58
C MET A 167 3.22 -3.28 5.16
N GLY A 168 3.41 -4.06 6.23
CA GLY A 168 4.74 -4.28 6.82
C GLY A 168 5.74 -4.86 5.83
N ASN A 169 5.33 -5.90 5.08
CA ASN A 169 6.15 -6.52 4.05
C ASN A 169 6.52 -5.53 2.93
N SER A 170 5.53 -4.81 2.39
CA SER A 170 5.74 -3.93 1.25
C SER A 170 6.54 -2.68 1.61
N LEU A 171 6.33 -2.11 2.81
CA LEU A 171 7.14 -0.99 3.33
C LEU A 171 8.58 -1.42 3.54
N MET A 172 8.82 -2.59 4.15
CA MET A 172 10.17 -3.13 4.34
C MET A 172 10.91 -3.32 3.02
N VAL A 173 10.27 -3.96 2.04
CA VAL A 173 10.82 -4.15 0.68
C VAL A 173 11.12 -2.81 0.03
N GLY A 174 10.15 -1.90 0.04
CA GLY A 174 10.29 -0.58 -0.58
C GLY A 174 11.42 0.23 0.06
N CYS A 175 11.47 0.29 1.39
CA CYS A 175 12.54 1.01 2.11
C CYS A 175 13.91 0.41 1.83
N ALA A 176 14.03 -0.93 1.79
CA ALA A 176 15.28 -1.60 1.41
C ALA A 176 15.73 -1.20 0.00
N LYS A 177 14.81 -1.14 -0.98
CA LYS A 177 15.10 -0.72 -2.35
C LYS A 177 15.51 0.75 -2.46
N MET A 178 14.89 1.63 -1.68
CA MET A 178 15.07 3.08 -1.81
C MET A 178 16.15 3.68 -0.89
N GLY A 179 16.92 2.85 -0.18
CA GLY A 179 17.97 3.32 0.73
C GLY A 179 17.43 4.07 1.94
N MET A 180 16.22 3.71 2.40
CA MET A 180 15.58 4.26 3.60
C MET A 180 15.92 3.43 4.85
N HIS A 181 15.72 4.00 6.03
CA HIS A 181 15.80 3.29 7.30
C HIS A 181 14.40 2.81 7.68
N PHE A 182 14.18 1.51 7.67
CA PHE A 182 12.92 0.89 8.07
C PHE A 182 13.01 0.31 9.46
N VAL A 183 12.03 0.60 10.31
CA VAL A 183 11.89 0.01 11.64
C VAL A 183 10.49 -0.61 11.73
N ALA A 184 10.41 -1.93 11.92
CA ALA A 184 9.18 -2.57 12.36
C ALA A 184 9.14 -2.60 13.89
N CYS A 185 8.12 -1.99 14.48
CA CYS A 185 7.95 -1.92 15.91
C CYS A 185 6.67 -2.62 16.36
N ALA A 186 6.82 -3.77 16.99
CA ALA A 186 5.76 -4.66 17.48
C ALA A 186 6.31 -5.70 18.44
N PRO A 187 5.48 -6.51 19.13
CA PRO A 187 5.93 -7.77 19.73
C PRO A 187 6.58 -8.68 18.66
N GLU A 188 7.59 -9.47 19.03
CA GLU A 188 8.41 -10.24 18.08
C GLU A 188 7.59 -11.16 17.15
N GLN A 189 6.47 -11.73 17.64
CA GLN A 189 5.58 -12.59 16.86
C GLN A 189 4.85 -11.86 15.71
N TYR A 190 4.91 -10.54 15.67
CA TYR A 190 4.32 -9.69 14.63
C TYR A 190 5.36 -9.10 13.65
N PHE A 191 6.62 -9.52 13.73
CA PHE A 191 7.63 -9.14 12.74
C PHE A 191 7.43 -9.86 11.41
N PRO A 192 7.89 -9.29 10.29
CA PRO A 192 7.83 -9.92 8.98
C PRO A 192 8.55 -11.28 8.97
N ASP A 193 8.16 -12.11 8.00
CA ASP A 193 8.76 -13.44 7.81
C ASP A 193 10.30 -13.39 7.72
N PRO A 194 11.02 -14.32 8.38
CA PRO A 194 12.49 -14.34 8.38
C PRO A 194 13.14 -14.45 7.00
N GLU A 195 12.52 -15.16 6.05
CA GLU A 195 13.06 -15.30 4.70
C GLU A 195 12.95 -13.97 3.95
N LEU A 196 11.80 -13.29 4.07
CA LEU A 196 11.61 -11.96 3.48
C LEU A 196 12.56 -10.94 4.10
N ARG A 197 12.76 -10.99 5.44
CA ARG A 197 13.73 -10.13 6.14
C ARG A 197 15.15 -10.31 5.58
N LYS A 198 15.57 -11.54 5.34
CA LYS A 198 16.90 -11.85 4.77
C LYS A 198 17.03 -11.29 3.34
N ILE A 199 16.05 -11.50 2.49
CA ILE A 199 16.04 -10.91 1.13
C ILE A 199 16.17 -9.38 1.20
N CYS A 200 15.42 -8.74 2.08
CA CYS A 200 15.47 -7.29 2.24
C CYS A 200 16.81 -6.80 2.83
N GLN A 201 17.44 -7.55 3.72
CA GLN A 201 18.78 -7.25 4.23
C GLN A 201 19.85 -7.31 3.11
N ASP A 202 19.76 -8.30 2.22
CA ASP A 202 20.67 -8.41 1.07
C ASP A 202 20.50 -7.23 0.09
N ILE A 203 19.27 -6.75 -0.09
CA ILE A 203 18.98 -5.54 -0.89
C ILE A 203 19.51 -4.29 -0.16
N ALA A 204 19.27 -4.17 1.14
CA ALA A 204 19.69 -3.04 1.97
C ALA A 204 21.21 -2.85 1.96
N ALA A 205 21.99 -3.95 1.98
CA ALA A 205 23.45 -3.91 1.86
C ALA A 205 23.93 -3.26 0.56
N GLN A 206 23.14 -3.31 -0.52
CA GLN A 206 23.48 -2.71 -1.81
C GLN A 206 23.04 -1.24 -1.92
N THR A 207 21.94 -0.88 -1.28
CA THR A 207 21.31 0.45 -1.40
C THR A 207 21.75 1.43 -0.29
N GLY A 208 22.32 0.90 0.80
CA GLY A 208 22.61 1.65 2.02
C GLY A 208 21.43 1.85 2.95
N ALA A 209 20.34 1.09 2.76
CA ALA A 209 19.22 1.03 3.69
C ALA A 209 19.61 0.34 5.01
N THR A 210 18.83 0.57 6.06
CA THR A 210 18.91 -0.22 7.31
C THR A 210 17.54 -0.77 7.66
N LEU A 211 17.51 -1.98 8.24
CA LEU A 211 16.30 -2.64 8.69
C LEU A 211 16.44 -3.02 10.14
N GLU A 212 15.55 -2.52 10.98
CA GLU A 212 15.54 -2.78 12.42
C GLU A 212 14.20 -3.37 12.86
N PHE A 213 14.23 -4.19 13.91
CA PHE A 213 13.05 -4.84 14.48
C PHE A 213 13.09 -4.61 15.99
N LEU A 214 12.18 -3.76 16.48
CA LEU A 214 12.20 -3.26 17.86
C LEU A 214 10.86 -3.56 18.55
N THR A 215 10.93 -3.77 19.87
CA THR A 215 9.74 -3.98 20.70
C THR A 215 9.41 -2.77 21.57
N ASP A 216 10.27 -1.77 21.64
CA ASP A 216 10.04 -0.51 22.37
C ASP A 216 9.63 0.60 21.41
N PRO A 217 8.34 1.05 21.43
CA PRO A 217 7.84 2.09 20.54
C PRO A 217 8.51 3.46 20.76
N ILE A 218 8.96 3.78 21.97
CA ILE A 218 9.63 5.05 22.26
C ILE A 218 11.02 5.06 21.63
N ALA A 219 11.78 3.98 21.79
CA ALA A 219 13.09 3.83 21.15
C ALA A 219 12.95 3.82 19.62
N ALA A 220 11.96 3.12 19.08
CA ALA A 220 11.70 3.04 17.65
C ALA A 220 11.38 4.41 17.04
N ALA A 221 10.49 5.19 17.66
CA ALA A 221 10.02 6.47 17.15
C ALA A 221 11.08 7.59 17.21
N LYS A 222 12.12 7.44 18.01
CA LYS A 222 13.14 8.48 18.17
C LYS A 222 13.76 8.88 16.82
N ASN A 223 13.69 10.19 16.51
CA ASN A 223 14.19 10.76 15.26
C ASN A 223 13.57 10.14 13.99
N ALA A 224 12.34 9.63 14.06
CA ALA A 224 11.63 9.17 12.89
C ALA A 224 11.23 10.36 11.99
N ASP A 225 11.43 10.22 10.67
CA ASP A 225 10.85 11.14 9.69
C ASP A 225 9.37 10.82 9.47
N VAL A 226 9.04 9.53 9.48
CA VAL A 226 7.68 9.02 9.27
C VAL A 226 7.31 8.01 10.34
N ILE A 227 6.15 8.17 10.96
CA ILE A 227 5.47 7.15 11.75
C ILE A 227 4.28 6.65 10.92
N TYR A 228 4.26 5.34 10.69
CA TYR A 228 3.24 4.66 9.90
C TYR A 228 2.55 3.59 10.74
N THR A 229 1.24 3.45 10.59
CA THR A 229 0.50 2.31 11.17
C THR A 229 -0.60 1.84 10.22
N ASP A 230 -1.18 0.70 10.51
CA ASP A 230 -2.32 0.12 9.80
C ASP A 230 -3.28 -0.47 10.84
N VAL A 231 -4.50 -0.77 10.42
CA VAL A 231 -5.49 -1.42 11.27
C VAL A 231 -4.93 -2.70 11.88
N TRP A 232 -5.16 -2.90 13.17
CA TRP A 232 -4.64 -4.09 13.87
C TRP A 232 -5.34 -5.37 13.45
N VAL A 233 -6.56 -5.28 12.94
CA VAL A 233 -7.37 -6.42 12.53
C VAL A 233 -8.01 -6.14 11.19
N SER A 234 -7.86 -7.08 10.26
CA SER A 234 -8.49 -6.98 8.94
C SER A 234 -9.97 -7.36 8.99
N MET A 235 -10.78 -6.75 8.12
CA MET A 235 -12.19 -7.11 7.98
C MET A 235 -12.33 -8.61 7.65
N GLY A 236 -13.19 -9.30 8.41
CA GLY A 236 -13.47 -10.74 8.24
C GLY A 236 -12.69 -11.68 9.16
N GLU A 237 -11.76 -11.18 9.97
CA GLU A 237 -11.12 -11.96 11.02
C GLU A 237 -12.08 -12.21 12.19
N SER A 238 -11.91 -13.36 12.88
CA SER A 238 -12.78 -13.74 14.01
C SER A 238 -12.60 -12.85 15.24
N GLU A 239 -13.65 -12.70 16.06
CA GLU A 239 -13.60 -11.89 17.29
C GLU A 239 -12.49 -12.31 18.26
N ARG A 240 -12.15 -13.60 18.32
CA ARG A 240 -11.06 -14.11 19.18
C ARG A 240 -9.69 -13.56 18.76
N VAL A 241 -9.50 -13.32 17.47
CA VAL A 241 -8.29 -12.67 16.93
C VAL A 241 -8.23 -11.22 17.37
N TRP A 242 -9.38 -10.54 17.44
CA TRP A 242 -9.47 -9.13 17.84
C TRP A 242 -8.98 -8.91 19.27
N GLU A 243 -9.50 -9.67 20.25
CA GLU A 243 -9.11 -9.53 21.67
C GLU A 243 -7.60 -9.64 21.83
N LYS A 244 -7.01 -10.70 21.27
CA LYS A 244 -5.57 -10.94 21.40
C LYS A 244 -4.73 -9.86 20.72
N ARG A 245 -5.13 -9.41 19.52
CA ARG A 245 -4.41 -8.34 18.81
C ARG A 245 -4.50 -6.99 19.49
N ILE A 246 -5.67 -6.65 20.03
CA ILE A 246 -5.86 -5.42 20.82
C ILE A 246 -4.96 -5.45 22.06
N GLU A 247 -4.98 -6.53 22.81
CA GLU A 247 -4.12 -6.70 23.99
C GLU A 247 -2.64 -6.53 23.64
N ASP A 248 -2.15 -7.21 22.59
CA ASP A 248 -0.75 -7.21 22.20
C ASP A 248 -0.30 -5.87 21.58
N LEU A 249 -1.17 -5.20 20.82
CA LEU A 249 -0.81 -4.03 20.02
C LEU A 249 -1.20 -2.69 20.66
N LEU A 250 -2.01 -2.69 21.71
CA LEU A 250 -2.38 -1.47 22.43
C LEU A 250 -1.18 -0.61 22.87
N PRO A 251 -0.04 -1.19 23.33
CA PRO A 251 1.18 -0.41 23.65
C PRO A 251 1.83 0.26 22.42
N TYR A 252 1.47 -0.15 21.21
CA TYR A 252 2.01 0.33 19.93
C TYR A 252 1.09 1.34 19.23
N ARG A 253 0.02 1.78 19.91
CA ARG A 253 -0.86 2.83 19.40
C ARG A 253 -0.06 4.10 19.15
N VAL A 254 -0.29 4.73 18.00
CA VAL A 254 0.29 6.05 17.70
C VAL A 254 -0.46 7.11 18.50
N THR A 255 0.26 7.78 19.38
CA THR A 255 -0.25 8.82 20.30
C THR A 255 0.55 10.10 20.12
N GLU A 256 0.04 11.20 20.68
CA GLU A 256 0.73 12.50 20.70
C GLU A 256 2.09 12.41 21.39
N THR A 257 2.19 11.62 22.45
CA THR A 257 3.46 11.38 23.15
C THR A 257 4.49 10.74 22.21
N LEU A 258 4.06 9.76 21.39
CA LEU A 258 4.93 9.11 20.43
C LEU A 258 5.37 10.07 19.32
N MET A 259 4.43 10.86 18.78
CA MET A 259 4.73 11.88 17.77
C MET A 259 5.66 12.96 18.30
N HIS A 260 5.45 13.40 19.56
CA HIS A 260 6.34 14.35 20.21
C HIS A 260 7.76 13.80 20.38
N ASN A 261 7.89 12.53 20.74
CA ASN A 261 9.20 11.84 20.85
C ASN A 261 9.92 11.74 19.50
N ALA A 262 9.19 11.55 18.42
CA ALA A 262 9.75 11.55 17.04
C ALA A 262 10.22 12.95 16.61
N GLY A 263 9.54 13.99 17.07
CA GLY A 263 9.87 15.38 16.81
C GLY A 263 8.90 16.12 15.89
N PRO A 264 8.99 17.45 15.80
CA PRO A 264 8.00 18.28 15.12
C PRO A 264 8.00 18.12 13.59
N GLN A 265 9.09 17.61 13.01
CA GLN A 265 9.18 17.38 11.57
C GLN A 265 8.63 16.02 11.15
N CYS A 266 8.39 15.12 12.09
CA CYS A 266 7.82 13.81 11.82
C CYS A 266 6.43 13.93 11.18
N ARG A 267 6.12 13.07 10.22
CA ARG A 267 4.79 12.96 9.61
C ARG A 267 4.15 11.63 9.98
N PHE A 268 2.84 11.69 10.20
CA PHE A 268 2.00 10.52 10.41
C PHE A 268 1.38 10.07 9.09
N MET A 269 1.45 8.77 8.80
CA MET A 269 0.89 8.14 7.61
C MET A 269 0.08 6.90 7.97
N HIS A 270 -0.91 6.59 7.12
CA HIS A 270 -1.81 5.45 7.27
C HIS A 270 -2.52 5.14 5.96
N CYS A 271 -2.49 3.90 5.49
CA CYS A 271 -3.10 3.50 4.21
C CYS A 271 -4.64 3.61 4.16
N LEU A 272 -5.29 3.86 5.30
CA LEU A 272 -6.72 3.92 5.47
C LEU A 272 -7.47 2.60 5.10
N PRO A 273 -8.59 2.27 5.79
CA PRO A 273 -9.28 3.07 6.82
C PRO A 273 -8.52 3.07 8.14
N ALA A 274 -8.72 4.09 8.98
CA ALA A 274 -8.19 4.18 10.33
C ALA A 274 -9.31 4.14 11.36
N PHE A 275 -9.05 3.51 12.51
CA PHE A 275 -9.98 3.48 13.64
C PHE A 275 -9.54 4.46 14.72
N HIS A 276 -9.61 5.75 14.41
CA HIS A 276 -9.18 6.84 15.27
C HIS A 276 -10.30 7.43 16.14
N ASP A 277 -11.58 7.20 15.78
CA ASP A 277 -12.74 7.76 16.42
C ASP A 277 -13.93 6.78 16.55
N LEU A 278 -15.07 7.28 16.98
CA LEU A 278 -16.34 6.54 17.09
C LEU A 278 -17.31 6.80 15.92
N GLY A 279 -16.87 7.47 14.87
CA GLY A 279 -17.68 7.84 13.71
C GLY A 279 -18.09 6.68 12.81
N THR A 280 -17.58 5.47 13.07
CA THR A 280 -17.87 4.26 12.28
C THR A 280 -18.61 3.21 13.13
N GLY A 281 -19.36 2.32 12.47
CA GLY A 281 -20.01 1.20 13.15
C GLY A 281 -19.02 0.28 13.88
N ILE A 282 -17.81 0.11 13.34
CA ILE A 282 -16.74 -0.67 13.99
C ILE A 282 -16.20 0.08 15.20
N GLY A 283 -15.99 1.39 15.13
CA GLY A 283 -15.57 2.21 16.28
C GLY A 283 -16.56 2.09 17.45
N GLN A 284 -17.88 2.12 17.17
CA GLN A 284 -18.90 1.91 18.19
C GLN A 284 -18.85 0.51 18.80
N GLN A 285 -18.69 -0.54 18.01
CA GLN A 285 -18.51 -1.91 18.49
C GLN A 285 -17.26 -2.06 19.38
N MET A 286 -16.14 -1.39 19.02
CA MET A 286 -14.93 -1.40 19.85
C MET A 286 -15.15 -0.73 21.19
N ARG A 287 -15.91 0.36 21.24
CA ARG A 287 -16.30 1.00 22.50
C ARG A 287 -17.17 0.09 23.35
N GLU A 288 -18.17 -0.56 22.77
CA GLU A 288 -19.09 -1.44 23.50
C GLU A 288 -18.39 -2.68 24.04
N LYS A 289 -17.51 -3.32 23.25
CA LYS A 289 -16.86 -4.58 23.60
C LYS A 289 -15.59 -4.41 24.43
N PHE A 290 -14.78 -3.40 24.12
CA PHE A 290 -13.42 -3.24 24.68
C PHE A 290 -13.24 -1.91 25.44
N GLY A 291 -14.22 -1.02 25.45
CA GLY A 291 -14.13 0.29 26.11
C GLY A 291 -13.17 1.26 25.39
N LEU A 292 -12.78 0.97 24.15
CA LEU A 292 -11.83 1.78 23.38
C LEU A 292 -12.55 2.84 22.54
N THR A 293 -12.01 4.06 22.52
CA THR A 293 -12.49 5.16 21.68
C THR A 293 -11.67 5.35 20.41
N CYS A 294 -10.51 4.72 20.32
CA CYS A 294 -9.63 4.63 19.14
C CYS A 294 -8.79 3.35 19.24
N MET A 295 -8.25 2.89 18.14
CA MET A 295 -7.41 1.67 18.10
C MET A 295 -5.94 2.03 17.81
N GLU A 296 -5.50 1.91 16.57
CA GLU A 296 -4.09 2.03 16.16
C GLU A 296 -3.54 3.45 16.23
N VAL A 297 -4.40 4.46 16.24
CA VAL A 297 -4.02 5.88 16.32
C VAL A 297 -5.08 6.68 17.08
N THR A 298 -4.65 7.70 17.83
CA THR A 298 -5.57 8.65 18.47
C THR A 298 -6.14 9.65 17.45
N ASP A 299 -7.36 10.14 17.70
CA ASP A 299 -8.01 11.14 16.85
C ASP A 299 -7.18 12.44 16.75
N SER A 300 -6.61 12.87 17.85
CA SER A 300 -5.74 14.04 17.92
C SER A 300 -4.47 13.95 17.06
N VAL A 301 -3.89 12.75 16.87
CA VAL A 301 -2.79 12.54 15.92
C VAL A 301 -3.33 12.51 14.50
N PHE A 302 -4.42 11.78 14.28
CA PHE A 302 -5.00 11.61 12.94
C PHE A 302 -5.42 12.96 12.32
N GLU A 303 -6.01 13.85 13.11
CA GLU A 303 -6.46 15.19 12.69
C GLU A 303 -5.38 16.29 12.85
N SER A 304 -4.17 15.92 13.28
CA SER A 304 -3.09 16.88 13.50
C SER A 304 -2.47 17.41 12.19
N PRO A 305 -1.78 18.57 12.23
CA PRO A 305 -1.01 19.07 11.09
C PRO A 305 0.18 18.16 10.67
N GLN A 306 0.57 17.20 11.51
CA GLN A 306 1.60 16.22 11.18
C GLN A 306 1.03 15.05 10.35
N SER A 307 -0.29 14.88 10.33
CA SER A 307 -0.95 13.83 9.54
C SER A 307 -0.99 14.23 8.06
N ILE A 308 -0.51 13.33 7.20
CA ILE A 308 -0.50 13.50 5.74
C ILE A 308 -1.24 12.36 5.02
N VAL A 309 -2.17 11.70 5.74
CA VAL A 309 -2.92 10.54 5.26
C VAL A 309 -3.79 10.82 4.04
N PHE A 310 -4.29 12.05 3.88
CA PHE A 310 -5.12 12.40 2.73
C PHE A 310 -4.28 12.76 1.49
N ASP A 311 -3.08 13.32 1.66
CA ASP A 311 -2.11 13.49 0.58
C ASP A 311 -1.66 12.11 0.05
N GLU A 312 -1.41 11.18 0.98
CA GLU A 312 -1.11 9.78 0.69
C GLU A 312 -2.24 9.11 -0.10
N ALA A 313 -3.48 9.26 0.36
CA ALA A 313 -4.65 8.71 -0.32
C ALA A 313 -4.85 9.30 -1.74
N GLU A 314 -4.64 10.61 -1.93
CA GLU A 314 -4.66 11.25 -3.25
C GLU A 314 -3.59 10.66 -4.17
N ASN A 315 -2.38 10.48 -3.65
CA ASN A 315 -1.23 9.98 -4.42
C ASN A 315 -1.42 8.56 -4.96
N ARG A 316 -2.32 7.75 -4.37
CA ARG A 316 -2.73 6.45 -4.91
C ARG A 316 -3.17 6.53 -6.37
N MET A 317 -4.03 7.49 -6.69
CA MET A 317 -4.50 7.71 -8.07
C MET A 317 -3.35 8.07 -9.01
N HIS A 318 -2.42 8.92 -8.58
CA HIS A 318 -1.33 9.40 -9.44
C HIS A 318 -0.28 8.31 -9.70
N THR A 319 0.06 7.51 -8.70
CA THR A 319 1.02 6.42 -8.85
C THR A 319 0.44 5.23 -9.63
N ILE A 320 -0.82 4.88 -9.41
CA ILE A 320 -1.55 3.90 -10.23
C ILE A 320 -1.59 4.34 -11.70
N LYS A 321 -1.85 5.63 -11.95
CA LYS A 321 -1.82 6.20 -13.30
C LYS A 321 -0.45 6.01 -13.96
N ALA A 322 0.63 6.26 -13.22
CA ALA A 322 2.00 6.07 -13.73
C ALA A 322 2.30 4.59 -14.03
N VAL A 323 1.90 3.67 -13.15
CA VAL A 323 2.07 2.22 -13.37
C VAL A 323 1.34 1.77 -14.63
N MET A 324 0.06 2.13 -14.77
CA MET A 324 -0.72 1.77 -15.97
C MET A 324 -0.12 2.37 -17.23
N ALA A 325 0.26 3.65 -17.23
CA ALA A 325 0.87 4.29 -18.40
C ALA A 325 2.21 3.63 -18.77
N ALA A 326 3.10 3.39 -17.80
CA ALA A 326 4.42 2.82 -18.06
C ALA A 326 4.38 1.37 -18.56
N THR A 327 3.34 0.61 -18.19
CA THR A 327 3.24 -0.82 -18.56
C THR A 327 2.41 -1.07 -19.80
N LEU A 328 1.59 -0.10 -20.24
CA LEU A 328 0.72 -0.24 -21.41
C LEU A 328 1.27 0.42 -22.68
N VAL A 329 2.14 1.44 -22.59
CA VAL A 329 2.60 2.20 -23.75
C VAL A 329 4.10 2.32 -23.86
#